data_4a0e811e3a420c14d4ce345422f8bb0e
#
_entry.id   4a0e811e3a420c14d4ce345422f8bb0e
#
_cell.length_a   1.000
_cell.length_b   1.000
_cell.length_c   1.000
_cell.angle_alpha   90.00
_cell.angle_beta   90.00
_cell.angle_gamma   90.00
#
_symmetry.space_group_name_H-M   'P 1'
#
loop_
_entity.id
_entity.type
_entity.pdbx_description
1 polymer ?
#
loop_
_entity_poly.entity_id
_entity_poly.type
_entity_poly.pdbx_seq_one_letter_code
_entity_poly.pdbx_strand_id
1 'polypeptide(L)'
;MLVCATLFWAGNFTIAKFAYLENIPPFSLSFLRWSLVWIILLPFTYREILSVKHVIKKNLSLFFILGFTSVCVFTSFTYNALNYTQVINASLFNTAIPVTIILVCFLLKIEKTNIFQISGLLVSVLGILAIITKLDLNILLSLDFNKGDLFMIVAIIAWGIY
;
A
#
# COMPACT_ATOMS: atom_id res chain seq x y z
N MET A 1 4.24 19.21 -7.81
CA MET A 1 4.25 17.78 -8.19
C MET A 1 3.67 16.86 -7.12
N LEU A 2 4.12 16.91 -5.85
CA LEU A 2 3.62 16.04 -4.77
C LEU A 2 2.11 16.11 -4.55
N VAL A 3 1.52 17.32 -4.54
CA VAL A 3 0.06 17.51 -4.37
C VAL A 3 -0.72 16.80 -5.47
N CYS A 4 -0.29 16.89 -6.74
CA CYS A 4 -0.96 16.17 -7.82
C CYS A 4 -0.86 14.66 -7.65
N ALA A 5 0.31 14.14 -7.25
CA ALA A 5 0.50 12.72 -7.02
C ALA A 5 -0.43 12.19 -5.90
N THR A 6 -0.56 12.93 -4.80
CA THR A 6 -1.46 12.55 -3.70
C THR A 6 -2.93 12.64 -4.08
N LEU A 7 -3.33 13.63 -4.90
CA LEU A 7 -4.69 13.70 -5.43
C LEU A 7 -5.03 12.51 -6.34
N PHE A 8 -4.14 12.16 -7.26
CA PHE A 8 -4.32 10.95 -8.09
C PHE A 8 -4.37 9.68 -7.25
N TRP A 9 -3.56 9.60 -6.19
CA TRP A 9 -3.57 8.45 -5.30
C TRP A 9 -4.88 8.35 -4.51
N ALA A 10 -5.37 9.45 -3.97
CA ALA A 10 -6.68 9.50 -3.30
C ALA A 10 -7.83 9.15 -4.27
N GLY A 11 -7.78 9.66 -5.50
CA GLY A 11 -8.73 9.32 -6.56
C GLY A 11 -8.76 7.81 -6.87
N ASN A 12 -7.61 7.13 -6.80
CA ASN A 12 -7.53 5.70 -7.00
C ASN A 12 -8.37 4.89 -6.00
N PHE A 13 -8.38 5.26 -4.72
CA PHE A 13 -9.21 4.60 -3.70
C PHE A 13 -10.70 4.82 -3.97
N THR A 14 -11.07 6.03 -4.37
CA THR A 14 -12.45 6.37 -4.72
C THR A 14 -12.92 5.57 -5.93
N ILE A 15 -12.13 5.50 -6.99
CA ILE A 15 -12.43 4.71 -8.19
C ILE A 15 -12.56 3.23 -7.85
N ALA A 16 -11.68 2.69 -7.01
CA ALA A 16 -11.75 1.30 -6.59
C ALA A 16 -13.05 0.99 -5.81
N LYS A 17 -13.53 1.94 -4.99
CA LYS A 17 -14.82 1.79 -4.29
C LYS A 17 -16.00 1.83 -5.26
N PHE A 18 -15.99 2.73 -6.26
CA PHE A 18 -17.01 2.74 -7.30
C PHE A 18 -17.02 1.45 -8.14
N ALA A 19 -15.85 0.95 -8.51
CA ALA A 19 -15.73 -0.30 -9.24
C ALA A 19 -16.34 -1.49 -8.46
N TYR A 20 -16.21 -1.50 -7.14
CA TYR A 20 -16.87 -2.47 -6.29
C TYR A 20 -18.40 -2.36 -6.36
N LEU A 21 -18.96 -1.15 -6.35
CA LEU A 21 -20.39 -0.92 -6.47
C LEU A 21 -20.95 -1.42 -7.81
N GLU A 22 -20.13 -1.38 -8.86
CA GLU A 22 -20.42 -1.93 -10.20
C GLU A 22 -20.10 -3.42 -10.33
N ASN A 23 -19.84 -4.12 -9.21
CA ASN A 23 -19.53 -5.55 -9.16
C ASN A 23 -18.26 -5.96 -9.94
N ILE A 24 -17.30 -5.06 -10.10
CA ILE A 24 -16.01 -5.38 -10.72
C ILE A 24 -15.11 -6.08 -9.68
N PRO A 25 -14.64 -7.32 -9.95
CA PRO A 25 -13.78 -8.03 -9.01
C PRO A 25 -12.47 -7.27 -8.75
N PRO A 26 -12.04 -7.13 -7.48
CA PRO A 26 -10.84 -6.37 -7.11
C PRO A 26 -9.56 -6.81 -7.83
N PHE A 27 -9.38 -8.11 -8.01
CA PHE A 27 -8.22 -8.65 -8.74
C PHE A 27 -8.25 -8.30 -10.22
N SER A 28 -9.43 -8.34 -10.86
CA SER A 28 -9.60 -7.94 -12.26
C SER A 28 -9.31 -6.46 -12.44
N LEU A 29 -9.80 -5.61 -11.53
CA LEU A 29 -9.52 -4.17 -11.53
C LEU A 29 -8.01 -3.90 -11.40
N SER A 30 -7.35 -4.56 -10.46
CA SER A 30 -5.90 -4.44 -10.28
C SER A 30 -5.14 -4.86 -11.53
N PHE A 31 -5.48 -6.01 -12.11
CA PHE A 31 -4.85 -6.53 -13.33
C PHE A 31 -5.03 -5.60 -14.53
N LEU A 32 -6.27 -5.18 -14.81
CA LEU A 32 -6.58 -4.28 -15.93
C LEU A 32 -5.85 -2.94 -15.81
N ARG A 33 -5.83 -2.37 -14.61
CA ARG A 33 -5.14 -1.11 -14.34
C ARG A 33 -3.65 -1.21 -14.63
N TRP A 34 -2.98 -2.20 -14.06
CA TRP A 34 -1.54 -2.36 -14.25
C TRP A 34 -1.17 -2.78 -15.67
N SER A 35 -2.01 -3.59 -16.33
CA SER A 35 -1.84 -3.92 -17.74
C SER A 35 -1.95 -2.68 -18.63
N LEU A 36 -2.93 -1.79 -18.36
CA LEU A 36 -3.10 -0.54 -19.09
C LEU A 36 -1.88 0.39 -18.90
N VAL A 37 -1.42 0.55 -17.66
CA VAL A 37 -0.22 1.34 -17.35
C VAL A 37 0.99 0.80 -18.11
N TRP A 38 1.17 -0.53 -18.11
CA TRP A 38 2.27 -1.17 -18.82
C TRP A 38 2.22 -0.94 -20.33
N ILE A 39 1.03 -1.11 -20.94
CA ILE A 39 0.82 -0.88 -22.37
C ILE A 39 1.12 0.57 -22.76
N ILE A 40 0.66 1.55 -21.95
CA ILE A 40 0.88 2.98 -22.20
C ILE A 40 2.37 3.34 -22.04
N LEU A 41 3.05 2.83 -21.01
CA LEU A 41 4.43 3.21 -20.73
C LEU A 41 5.45 2.47 -21.61
N LEU A 42 5.14 1.28 -22.09
CA LEU A 42 6.06 0.46 -22.87
C LEU A 42 6.69 1.20 -24.06
N PRO A 43 5.94 1.93 -24.92
CA PRO A 43 6.52 2.66 -26.04
C PRO A 43 7.58 3.69 -25.62
N PHE A 44 7.41 4.31 -24.45
CA PHE A 44 8.30 5.35 -23.94
C PHE A 44 9.54 4.76 -23.25
N THR A 45 9.38 3.62 -22.57
CA THR A 45 10.44 3.02 -21.73
C THR A 45 11.16 1.85 -22.43
N TYR A 46 10.70 1.40 -23.58
CA TYR A 46 11.22 0.23 -24.27
C TYR A 46 12.74 0.27 -24.48
N ARG A 47 13.29 1.41 -24.94
CA ARG A 47 14.74 1.56 -25.19
C ARG A 47 15.54 1.47 -23.90
N GLU A 48 15.02 2.06 -22.83
CA GLU A 48 15.66 2.03 -21.50
C GLU A 48 15.64 0.62 -20.91
N ILE A 49 14.51 -0.08 -21.03
CA ILE A 49 14.39 -1.48 -20.58
C ILE A 49 15.41 -2.36 -21.30
N LEU A 50 15.59 -2.18 -22.62
CA LEU A 50 16.57 -2.93 -23.37
C LEU A 50 18.01 -2.63 -22.95
N SER A 51 18.33 -1.38 -22.62
CA SER A 51 19.68 -1.00 -22.17
C SER A 51 20.05 -1.64 -20.84
N VAL A 52 19.08 -1.80 -19.91
CA VAL A 52 19.28 -2.38 -18.58
C VAL A 52 18.89 -3.87 -18.48
N LYS A 53 18.55 -4.52 -19.60
CA LYS A 53 18.09 -5.93 -19.64
C LYS A 53 19.01 -6.90 -18.90
N HIS A 54 20.31 -6.64 -18.91
CA HIS A 54 21.30 -7.48 -18.23
C HIS A 54 21.14 -7.39 -16.70
N VAL A 55 20.92 -6.17 -16.17
CA VAL A 55 20.68 -5.95 -14.74
C VAL A 55 19.37 -6.60 -14.30
N ILE A 56 18.32 -6.47 -15.12
CA ILE A 56 17.02 -7.10 -14.86
C ILE A 56 17.17 -8.63 -14.80
N LYS A 57 17.83 -9.22 -15.78
CA LYS A 57 18.05 -10.68 -15.82
C LYS A 57 18.88 -11.18 -14.63
N LYS A 58 19.91 -10.43 -14.22
CA LYS A 58 20.75 -10.77 -13.08
C LYS A 58 19.98 -10.74 -11.74
N ASN A 59 19.00 -9.83 -11.62
CA ASN A 59 18.25 -9.61 -10.39
C ASN A 59 16.75 -9.98 -10.55
N LEU A 60 16.44 -10.94 -11.41
CA LEU A 60 15.05 -11.29 -11.75
C LEU A 60 14.22 -11.65 -10.51
N SER A 61 14.80 -12.38 -9.55
CA SER A 61 14.15 -12.73 -8.28
C SER A 61 13.76 -11.50 -7.47
N LEU A 62 14.65 -10.49 -7.38
CA LEU A 62 14.37 -9.24 -6.69
C LEU A 62 13.22 -8.49 -7.36
N PHE A 63 13.27 -8.31 -8.69
CA PHE A 63 12.19 -7.65 -9.44
C PHE A 63 10.86 -8.39 -9.32
N PHE A 64 10.90 -9.72 -9.28
CA PHE A 64 9.69 -10.52 -9.06
C PHE A 64 9.11 -10.28 -7.66
N ILE A 65 9.93 -10.30 -6.60
CA ILE A 65 9.47 -10.04 -5.23
C ILE A 65 8.88 -8.64 -5.12
N LEU A 66 9.58 -7.62 -5.64
CA LEU A 66 9.12 -6.23 -5.62
C LEU A 66 7.78 -6.08 -6.38
N GLY A 67 7.67 -6.63 -7.58
CA GLY A 67 6.43 -6.57 -8.35
C GLY A 67 5.28 -7.35 -7.69
N PHE A 68 5.58 -8.52 -7.11
CA PHE A 68 4.59 -9.32 -6.41
C PHE A 68 4.07 -8.62 -5.15
N THR A 69 4.94 -8.08 -4.31
CA THR A 69 4.53 -7.40 -3.08
C THR A 69 3.78 -6.10 -3.35
N SER A 70 4.24 -5.27 -4.29
CA SER A 70 3.63 -3.96 -4.58
C SER A 70 2.38 -4.05 -5.45
N VAL A 71 2.39 -4.87 -6.48
CA VAL A 71 1.28 -4.95 -7.45
C VAL A 71 0.27 -6.02 -7.05
N CYS A 72 0.73 -7.27 -6.89
CA CYS A 72 -0.20 -8.36 -6.63
C CYS A 72 -0.76 -8.31 -5.21
N VAL A 73 0.08 -8.12 -4.20
CA VAL A 73 -0.40 -8.16 -2.81
C VAL A 73 -0.96 -6.80 -2.41
N PHE A 74 -0.17 -5.75 -2.38
CA PHE A 74 -0.63 -4.44 -1.88
C PHE A 74 -1.88 -3.94 -2.61
N THR A 75 -1.85 -3.86 -3.94
CA THR A 75 -2.96 -3.27 -4.69
C THR A 75 -4.22 -4.14 -4.60
N SER A 76 -4.09 -5.45 -4.78
CA SER A 76 -5.25 -6.34 -4.77
C SER A 76 -5.88 -6.47 -3.39
N PHE A 77 -5.07 -6.52 -2.34
CA PHE A 77 -5.58 -6.58 -0.96
C PHE A 77 -6.19 -5.25 -0.53
N THR A 78 -5.62 -4.11 -0.92
CA THR A 78 -6.24 -2.80 -0.71
C THR A 78 -7.61 -2.71 -1.38
N TYR A 79 -7.73 -3.16 -2.63
CA TYR A 79 -9.03 -3.15 -3.32
C TYR A 79 -10.03 -4.12 -2.69
N ASN A 80 -9.58 -5.29 -2.24
CA ASN A 80 -10.44 -6.20 -1.48
C ASN A 80 -10.88 -5.59 -0.15
N ALA A 81 -10.01 -4.86 0.54
CA ALA A 81 -10.37 -4.20 1.79
C ALA A 81 -11.52 -3.21 1.61
N LEU A 82 -11.54 -2.47 0.50
CA LEU A 82 -12.60 -1.50 0.19
C LEU A 82 -13.99 -2.13 0.00
N ASN A 83 -14.08 -3.45 -0.18
CA ASN A 83 -15.35 -4.17 -0.20
C ASN A 83 -15.99 -4.24 1.20
N TYR A 84 -15.17 -4.22 2.25
CA TYR A 84 -15.59 -4.43 3.63
C TYR A 84 -15.46 -3.18 4.50
N THR A 85 -14.68 -2.17 4.07
CA THR A 85 -14.44 -0.95 4.83
C THR A 85 -14.67 0.31 3.99
N GLN A 86 -14.72 1.45 4.67
CA GLN A 86 -14.85 2.75 4.02
C GLN A 86 -13.49 3.23 3.48
N VAL A 87 -13.52 4.06 2.43
CA VAL A 87 -12.31 4.67 1.83
C VAL A 87 -11.46 5.39 2.87
N ILE A 88 -12.12 6.11 3.81
CA ILE A 88 -11.44 6.84 4.89
C ILE A 88 -10.65 5.89 5.77
N ASN A 89 -11.26 4.78 6.23
CA ASN A 89 -10.59 3.81 7.09
C ASN A 89 -9.39 3.17 6.35
N ALA A 90 -9.58 2.72 5.11
CA ALA A 90 -8.49 2.18 4.29
C ALA A 90 -7.34 3.19 4.12
N SER A 91 -7.66 4.47 3.92
CA SER A 91 -6.65 5.54 3.81
C SER A 91 -5.88 5.76 5.11
N LEU A 92 -6.56 5.63 6.27
CA LEU A 92 -5.91 5.71 7.57
C LEU A 92 -4.90 4.56 7.79
N PHE A 93 -5.25 3.34 7.39
CA PHE A 93 -4.28 2.23 7.42
C PHE A 93 -3.01 2.53 6.61
N ASN A 94 -3.13 3.22 5.47
CA ASN A 94 -1.97 3.60 4.68
C ASN A 94 -1.03 4.56 5.39
N THR A 95 -1.49 5.35 6.35
CA THR A 95 -0.62 6.21 7.17
C THR A 95 0.30 5.38 8.08
N ALA A 96 0.01 4.09 8.28
CA ALA A 96 0.87 3.17 9.01
C ALA A 96 2.02 2.58 8.16
N ILE A 97 2.07 2.84 6.84
CA ILE A 97 3.15 2.34 5.96
C ILE A 97 4.55 2.72 6.47
N PRO A 98 4.85 3.96 6.86
CA PRO A 98 6.16 4.29 7.41
C PRO A 98 6.53 3.48 8.66
N VAL A 99 5.53 3.13 9.47
CA VAL A 99 5.69 2.27 10.64
C VAL A 99 6.14 0.88 10.21
N THR A 100 5.47 0.28 9.22
CA THR A 100 5.82 -1.05 8.73
C THR A 100 7.18 -1.07 8.05
N ILE A 101 7.55 -0.03 7.31
CA ILE A 101 8.89 0.09 6.69
C ILE A 101 9.97 0.07 7.78
N ILE A 102 9.86 0.92 8.81
CA ILE A 102 10.85 0.99 9.89
C ILE A 102 10.93 -0.36 10.62
N LEU A 103 9.78 -0.99 10.89
CA LEU A 103 9.72 -2.30 11.54
C LEU A 103 10.43 -3.38 10.71
N VAL A 104 10.17 -3.43 9.41
CA VAL A 104 10.81 -4.38 8.48
C VAL A 104 12.32 -4.14 8.41
N CYS A 105 12.76 -2.87 8.27
CA CYS A 105 14.18 -2.51 8.26
C CYS A 105 14.88 -2.91 9.56
N PHE A 106 14.21 -2.72 10.70
CA PHE A 106 14.73 -3.13 12.01
C PHE A 106 14.85 -4.65 12.14
N LEU A 107 13.80 -5.40 11.77
CA LEU A 107 13.78 -6.87 11.84
C LEU A 107 14.81 -7.50 10.92
N LEU A 108 14.97 -6.97 9.72
CA LEU A 108 15.94 -7.43 8.73
C LEU A 108 17.36 -6.88 8.97
N LYS A 109 17.54 -6.03 9.99
CA LYS A 109 18.83 -5.39 10.32
C LYS A 109 19.46 -4.65 9.14
N ILE A 110 18.63 -4.07 8.26
CA ILE A 110 19.08 -3.33 7.08
C ILE A 110 19.69 -2.00 7.51
N GLU A 111 19.03 -1.30 8.44
CA GLU A 111 19.46 -0.02 8.96
C GLU A 111 19.39 0.03 10.49
N LYS A 112 20.27 0.84 11.09
CA LYS A 112 20.20 1.14 12.52
C LYS A 112 19.15 2.23 12.73
N THR A 113 18.10 1.89 13.44
CA THR A 113 17.07 2.86 13.83
C THR A 113 17.64 3.90 14.80
N ASN A 114 17.39 5.18 14.51
CA ASN A 114 17.76 6.29 15.39
C ASN A 114 16.61 6.56 16.38
N ILE A 115 16.93 7.08 17.56
CA ILE A 115 15.95 7.46 18.58
C ILE A 115 14.91 8.46 18.05
N PHE A 116 15.30 9.37 17.16
CA PHE A 116 14.38 10.32 16.53
C PHE A 116 13.39 9.63 15.59
N GLN A 117 13.80 8.56 14.89
CA GLN A 117 12.89 7.75 14.07
C GLN A 117 11.89 7.00 14.93
N ILE A 118 12.34 6.43 16.06
CA ILE A 118 11.47 5.73 17.01
C ILE A 118 10.45 6.70 17.62
N SER A 119 10.88 7.90 18.02
CA SER A 119 9.97 8.91 18.57
C SER A 119 8.95 9.39 17.55
N GLY A 120 9.36 9.65 16.31
CA GLY A 120 8.45 9.98 15.20
C GLY A 120 7.45 8.86 14.90
N LEU A 121 7.90 7.61 14.96
CA LEU A 121 7.06 6.43 14.83
C LEU A 121 5.98 6.38 15.92
N LEU A 122 6.36 6.55 17.18
CA LEU A 122 5.42 6.57 18.31
C LEU A 122 4.36 7.67 18.16
N VAL A 123 4.79 8.87 17.80
CA VAL A 123 3.85 10.00 17.54
C VAL A 123 2.91 9.66 16.38
N SER A 124 3.40 9.05 15.30
CA SER A 124 2.58 8.63 14.17
C SER A 124 1.54 7.58 14.58
N VAL A 125 1.94 6.55 15.33
CA VAL A 125 1.03 5.52 15.84
C VAL A 125 -0.04 6.12 16.74
N LEU A 126 0.34 7.00 17.67
CA LEU A 126 -0.61 7.69 18.54
C LEU A 126 -1.59 8.56 17.75
N GLY A 127 -1.10 9.27 16.71
CA GLY A 127 -1.95 10.05 15.81
C GLY A 127 -2.95 9.18 15.05
N ILE A 128 -2.53 8.03 14.52
CA ILE A 128 -3.41 7.08 13.85
C ILE A 128 -4.48 6.55 14.80
N LEU A 129 -4.08 6.13 16.00
CA LEU A 129 -5.00 5.65 17.03
C LEU A 129 -6.02 6.74 17.42
N ALA A 130 -5.57 7.97 17.63
CA ALA A 130 -6.44 9.09 17.98
C ALA A 130 -7.50 9.35 16.89
N ILE A 131 -7.12 9.24 15.59
CA ILE A 131 -8.05 9.42 14.48
C ILE A 131 -9.04 8.25 14.38
N ILE A 132 -8.56 7.00 14.46
CA ILE A 132 -9.42 5.80 14.36
C ILE A 132 -10.42 5.76 15.51
N THR A 133 -9.97 6.05 16.73
CA THR A 133 -10.82 5.98 17.93
C THR A 133 -11.64 7.23 18.14
N LYS A 134 -11.44 8.30 17.36
CA LYS A 134 -12.05 9.62 17.60
C LYS A 134 -11.82 10.12 19.03
N LEU A 135 -10.70 9.74 19.63
CA LEU A 135 -10.34 9.99 21.05
C LEU A 135 -11.28 9.32 22.06
N ASP A 136 -12.08 8.35 21.67
CA ASP A 136 -12.94 7.56 22.54
C ASP A 136 -12.30 6.19 22.81
N LEU A 137 -11.92 5.95 24.08
CA LEU A 137 -11.31 4.70 24.51
C LEU A 137 -12.27 3.51 24.39
N ASN A 138 -13.58 3.73 24.46
CA ASN A 138 -14.56 2.66 24.29
C ASN A 138 -14.53 2.12 22.86
N ILE A 139 -14.28 2.97 21.86
CA ILE A 139 -14.11 2.55 20.47
C ILE A 139 -12.85 1.68 20.34
N LEU A 140 -11.77 2.00 21.06
CA LEU A 140 -10.55 1.20 21.07
C LEU A 140 -10.79 -0.19 21.68
N LEU A 141 -11.58 -0.27 22.73
CA LEU A 141 -11.91 -1.53 23.42
C LEU A 141 -12.94 -2.37 22.64
N SER A 142 -13.77 -1.72 21.84
CA SER A 142 -14.81 -2.34 21.01
C SER A 142 -14.38 -2.50 19.53
N LEU A 143 -13.07 -2.50 19.23
CA LEU A 143 -12.56 -2.68 17.88
C LEU A 143 -13.03 -4.01 17.30
N ASP A 144 -14.16 -3.98 16.63
CA ASP A 144 -14.61 -5.06 15.75
C ASP A 144 -13.76 -5.02 14.48
N PHE A 145 -12.66 -5.75 14.53
CA PHE A 145 -11.83 -5.95 13.33
C PHE A 145 -12.66 -6.63 12.26
N ASN A 146 -12.89 -5.92 11.18
CA ASN A 146 -13.56 -6.47 10.03
C ASN A 146 -12.56 -7.12 9.04
N LYS A 147 -13.07 -7.88 8.09
CA LYS A 147 -12.23 -8.51 7.06
C LYS A 147 -11.43 -7.49 6.24
N GLY A 148 -11.96 -6.27 6.06
CA GLY A 148 -11.28 -5.18 5.37
C GLY A 148 -10.02 -4.72 6.10
N ASP A 149 -10.06 -4.62 7.42
CA ASP A 149 -8.92 -4.23 8.24
C ASP A 149 -7.79 -5.27 8.14
N LEU A 150 -8.15 -6.56 8.15
CA LEU A 150 -7.17 -7.64 7.96
C LEU A 150 -6.51 -7.56 6.57
N PHE A 151 -7.29 -7.30 5.51
CA PHE A 151 -6.74 -7.10 4.17
C PHE A 151 -5.81 -5.88 4.12
N MET A 152 -6.14 -4.77 4.80
CA MET A 152 -5.28 -3.59 4.88
C MET A 152 -3.98 -3.87 5.62
N ILE A 153 -4.01 -4.62 6.73
CA ILE A 153 -2.80 -5.01 7.46
C ILE A 153 -1.86 -5.80 6.54
N VAL A 154 -2.38 -6.79 5.81
CA VAL A 154 -1.57 -7.56 4.85
C VAL A 154 -1.00 -6.66 3.76
N ALA A 155 -1.81 -5.73 3.24
CA ALA A 155 -1.38 -4.78 2.21
C ALA A 155 -0.23 -3.89 2.69
N ILE A 156 -0.35 -3.24 3.86
CA ILE A 156 0.69 -2.35 4.38
C ILE A 156 1.99 -3.10 4.73
N ILE A 157 1.90 -4.35 5.20
CA ILE A 157 3.09 -5.18 5.43
C ILE A 157 3.79 -5.50 4.10
N ALA A 158 3.02 -5.88 3.07
CA ALA A 158 3.56 -6.14 1.75
C ALA A 158 4.25 -4.92 1.15
N TRP A 159 3.69 -3.73 1.36
CA TRP A 159 4.32 -2.46 0.94
C TRP A 159 5.57 -2.13 1.77
N GLY A 160 5.58 -2.45 3.05
CA GLY A 160 6.76 -2.31 3.90
C GLY A 160 7.93 -3.20 3.48
N ILE A 161 7.64 -4.37 2.89
CA ILE A 161 8.65 -5.29 2.34
C ILE A 161 9.16 -4.81 0.97
N TYR A 162 8.30 -4.14 0.17
CA TYR A 162 8.64 -3.53 -1.11
C TYR A 162 9.63 -2.38 -0.94
#